data_af017438670bda554a8e3d852508fbb0
#
_entry.id   af017438670bda554a8e3d852508fbb0
#
_cell.length_a   1.000
_cell.length_b   1.000
_cell.length_c   1.000
_cell.angle_alpha   90.00
_cell.angle_beta   90.00
_cell.angle_gamma   90.00
#
_symmetry.space_group_name_H-M   'P 1'
#
loop_
_entity.id
_entity.type
_entity.pdbx_description
1 polymer ?
#
loop_
_entity_poly.entity_id
_entity_poly.type
_entity_poly.pdbx_seq_one_letter_code
_entity_poly.pdbx_strand_id
1 'polypeptide(L)'
;MLTRSFHTKSKESYFPIQRIPETEDEGEFNYTHTYDQMMRRIRDMGLLQIQLILEKSITQGLALEIGPGPGYIGLEWLKHTSNTMLKGLDISPEMIKIAERNATEYSLSDRVEYRKGSGSEIPFDDSYFDALFTYHSLHEWSKPEETFNEIERVLRVGGKYMIFDLRRDIFPIIKSLMLFNTLPEEIRPKLIASINASYVEVEVQTILKQTRLCDSIIEKNSTGMVISGSKRR
;
A
#
# COMPACT_ATOMS: atom_id res chain seq x y z
N MET A 1 46.42 19.18 -37.23
CA MET A 1 45.62 18.07 -36.72
C MET A 1 45.24 18.38 -35.28
N LEU A 2 44.02 18.85 -35.08
CA LEU A 2 43.45 19.20 -33.76
C LEU A 2 42.47 18.06 -33.39
N THR A 3 42.89 17.16 -32.52
CA THR A 3 42.01 16.15 -31.94
C THR A 3 41.13 16.77 -30.87
N ARG A 4 39.87 16.96 -31.18
CA ARG A 4 38.85 17.33 -30.19
C ARG A 4 38.54 16.09 -29.35
N SER A 5 38.96 16.13 -28.09
CA SER A 5 38.53 15.21 -27.06
C SER A 5 37.05 15.47 -26.75
N PHE A 6 36.18 14.51 -27.10
CA PHE A 6 34.79 14.51 -26.62
C PHE A 6 34.80 14.08 -25.16
N HIS A 7 34.70 15.02 -24.25
CA HIS A 7 34.33 14.74 -22.88
C HIS A 7 32.89 14.17 -22.90
N THR A 8 32.77 12.87 -22.73
CA THR A 8 31.54 12.24 -22.34
C THR A 8 31.14 12.80 -20.99
N LYS A 9 30.13 13.71 -20.97
CA LYS A 9 29.45 14.06 -19.73
C LYS A 9 28.96 12.74 -19.12
N SER A 10 29.51 12.41 -17.95
CA SER A 10 29.05 11.35 -17.10
C SER A 10 27.54 11.50 -16.96
N LYS A 11 26.80 10.41 -17.19
CA LYS A 11 25.38 10.30 -16.78
C LYS A 11 25.34 10.70 -15.32
N GLU A 12 24.86 11.90 -15.01
CA GLU A 12 24.44 12.25 -13.66
C GLU A 12 23.48 11.13 -13.26
N SER A 13 23.95 10.29 -12.35
CA SER A 13 23.13 9.27 -11.76
C SER A 13 22.00 10.03 -11.03
N TYR A 14 20.82 9.89 -11.55
CA TYR A 14 19.58 10.35 -10.89
C TYR A 14 19.39 9.44 -9.67
N PHE A 15 20.28 9.61 -8.66
CA PHE A 15 20.13 8.86 -7.42
C PHE A 15 18.90 9.39 -6.71
N PRO A 16 18.00 8.49 -6.34
CA PRO A 16 16.85 8.88 -5.59
C PRO A 16 17.31 9.58 -4.30
N ILE A 17 16.65 10.67 -3.99
CA ILE A 17 16.77 11.36 -2.72
C ILE A 17 16.71 10.31 -1.60
N GLN A 18 17.61 10.41 -0.62
CA GLN A 18 17.63 9.52 0.54
C GLN A 18 16.22 9.39 1.13
N ARG A 19 15.81 8.16 1.44
CA ARG A 19 14.52 7.90 2.06
C ARG A 19 14.42 8.64 3.40
N ILE A 20 13.33 9.36 3.60
CA ILE A 20 12.96 9.99 4.88
C ILE A 20 11.82 9.14 5.44
N PRO A 21 12.08 8.26 6.42
CA PRO A 21 11.04 7.42 6.99
C PRO A 21 9.89 8.25 7.54
N GLU A 22 8.68 7.82 7.28
CA GLU A 22 7.48 8.26 7.98
C GLU A 22 7.27 7.28 9.14
N THR A 23 7.00 7.79 10.32
CA THR A 23 6.71 6.93 11.47
C THR A 23 5.27 6.46 11.41
N GLU A 24 5.04 5.22 11.84
CA GLU A 24 3.68 4.75 12.15
C GLU A 24 3.13 5.68 13.23
N ASP A 25 2.32 6.65 12.81
CA ASP A 25 1.70 7.60 13.72
C ASP A 25 0.24 7.18 13.90
N GLU A 26 -0.25 7.19 15.14
CA GLU A 26 -1.67 6.92 15.42
C GLU A 26 -2.60 7.98 14.81
N GLY A 27 -2.03 8.89 14.03
CA GLY A 27 -2.68 9.93 13.25
C GLY A 27 -3.18 11.09 14.12
N GLU A 28 -2.67 12.28 13.91
CA GLU A 28 -3.34 13.47 14.43
C GLU A 28 -4.75 13.53 13.83
N PHE A 29 -5.75 13.66 14.64
CA PHE A 29 -7.19 13.72 14.30
C PHE A 29 -7.49 14.60 13.06
N ASN A 30 -6.71 15.65 12.84
CA ASN A 30 -6.84 16.56 11.71
C ASN A 30 -6.59 15.92 10.35
N TYR A 31 -5.62 14.99 10.25
CA TYR A 31 -5.31 14.32 8.98
C TYR A 31 -6.29 13.21 8.64
N THR A 32 -6.83 12.53 9.62
CA THR A 32 -7.73 11.39 9.44
C THR A 32 -8.97 11.77 8.65
N HIS A 33 -9.61 12.89 9.03
CA HIS A 33 -10.80 13.38 8.34
C HIS A 33 -10.50 13.90 6.92
N THR A 34 -9.40 14.65 6.77
CA THR A 34 -8.95 15.18 5.47
C THR A 34 -8.55 14.04 4.52
N TYR A 35 -7.93 12.99 5.05
CA TYR A 35 -7.60 11.80 4.29
C TYR A 35 -8.85 11.03 3.85
N ASP A 36 -9.84 10.86 4.73
CA ASP A 36 -11.14 10.28 4.37
C ASP A 36 -11.82 11.06 3.24
N GLN A 37 -11.84 12.40 3.32
CA GLN A 37 -12.40 13.25 2.25
C GLN A 37 -11.66 13.05 0.90
N MET A 38 -10.34 13.01 0.92
CA MET A 38 -9.53 12.77 -0.27
C MET A 38 -9.85 11.39 -0.88
N MET A 39 -9.86 10.34 -0.07
CA MET A 39 -10.11 8.98 -0.54
C MET A 39 -11.55 8.81 -1.03
N ARG A 40 -12.53 9.46 -0.39
CA ARG A 40 -13.92 9.51 -0.86
C ARG A 40 -14.01 10.14 -2.23
N ARG A 41 -13.31 11.27 -2.45
CA ARG A 41 -13.25 11.91 -3.76
C ARG A 41 -12.62 11.02 -4.83
N ILE A 42 -11.50 10.36 -4.53
CA ILE A 42 -10.83 9.43 -5.45
C ILE A 42 -11.78 8.29 -5.82
N ARG A 43 -12.52 7.74 -4.84
CA ARG A 43 -13.56 6.75 -5.06
C ARG A 43 -14.66 7.26 -6.00
N ASP A 44 -15.21 8.44 -5.72
CA ASP A 44 -16.33 9.01 -6.47
C ASP A 44 -15.94 9.32 -7.93
N MET A 45 -14.66 9.57 -8.18
CA MET A 45 -14.09 9.73 -9.52
C MET A 45 -13.79 8.38 -10.22
N GLY A 46 -13.99 7.25 -9.55
CA GLY A 46 -13.65 5.92 -10.08
C GLY A 46 -12.14 5.67 -10.24
N LEU A 47 -11.30 6.34 -9.46
CA LEU A 47 -9.85 6.30 -9.58
C LEU A 47 -9.18 5.36 -8.57
N LEU A 48 -9.94 4.64 -7.73
CA LEU A 48 -9.38 3.61 -6.86
C LEU A 48 -8.87 2.43 -7.71
N GLN A 49 -7.61 2.06 -7.50
CA GLN A 49 -6.92 1.08 -8.34
C GLN A 49 -7.17 -0.37 -7.88
N ILE A 50 -8.43 -0.75 -7.60
CA ILE A 50 -8.78 -2.11 -7.17
C ILE A 50 -8.45 -3.16 -8.24
N GLN A 51 -8.36 -2.77 -9.51
CA GLN A 51 -7.97 -3.66 -10.60
C GLN A 51 -6.62 -4.34 -10.33
N LEU A 52 -5.68 -3.66 -9.68
CA LEU A 52 -4.39 -4.26 -9.29
C LEU A 52 -4.59 -5.50 -8.41
N ILE A 53 -5.56 -5.49 -7.49
CA ILE A 53 -5.88 -6.62 -6.61
C ILE A 53 -6.53 -7.75 -7.43
N LEU A 54 -7.49 -7.41 -8.29
CA LEU A 54 -8.23 -8.37 -9.10
C LEU A 54 -7.31 -9.08 -10.13
N GLU A 55 -6.40 -8.34 -10.76
CA GLU A 55 -5.41 -8.88 -11.71
C GLU A 55 -4.45 -9.89 -11.07
N LYS A 56 -4.19 -9.76 -9.77
CA LYS A 56 -3.42 -10.76 -9.01
C LYS A 56 -4.28 -11.97 -8.58
N SER A 57 -5.51 -12.06 -9.10
CA SER A 57 -6.48 -13.14 -8.83
C SER A 57 -6.83 -13.27 -7.33
N ILE A 58 -6.89 -12.15 -6.62
CA ILE A 58 -7.41 -12.06 -5.26
C ILE A 58 -8.91 -11.76 -5.38
N THR A 59 -9.70 -12.83 -5.53
CA THR A 59 -11.12 -12.72 -5.91
C THR A 59 -12.05 -13.63 -5.11
N GLN A 60 -11.53 -14.37 -4.12
CA GLN A 60 -12.33 -15.32 -3.34
C GLN A 60 -11.76 -15.55 -1.94
N GLY A 61 -12.60 -16.05 -1.04
CA GLY A 61 -12.23 -16.48 0.30
C GLY A 61 -12.12 -15.33 1.30
N LEU A 62 -11.37 -15.57 2.37
CA LEU A 62 -11.11 -14.60 3.43
C LEU A 62 -9.81 -13.87 3.17
N ALA A 63 -9.89 -12.54 3.03
CA ALA A 63 -8.73 -11.70 2.83
C ALA A 63 -8.39 -10.87 4.09
N LEU A 64 -7.12 -10.47 4.21
CA LEU A 64 -6.66 -9.45 5.13
C LEU A 64 -6.24 -8.20 4.34
N GLU A 65 -6.68 -7.02 4.78
CA GLU A 65 -6.15 -5.73 4.34
C GLU A 65 -5.32 -5.11 5.47
N ILE A 66 -4.04 -4.83 5.22
CA ILE A 66 -3.17 -4.13 6.18
C ILE A 66 -3.17 -2.65 5.85
N GLY A 67 -3.46 -1.80 6.85
CA GLY A 67 -3.56 -0.37 6.70
C GLY A 67 -4.73 0.06 5.80
N PRO A 68 -5.99 -0.40 6.09
CA PRO A 68 -7.15 -0.04 5.27
C PRO A 68 -7.46 1.46 5.30
N GLY A 69 -6.96 2.21 6.30
CA GLY A 69 -7.35 3.59 6.50
C GLY A 69 -8.87 3.74 6.56
N PRO A 70 -9.50 4.60 5.72
CA PRO A 70 -10.95 4.76 5.68
C PRO A 70 -11.71 3.59 5.03
N GLY A 71 -11.01 2.51 4.61
CA GLY A 71 -11.58 1.24 4.15
C GLY A 71 -12.04 1.18 2.69
N TYR A 72 -11.88 2.25 1.90
CA TYR A 72 -12.47 2.30 0.54
C TYR A 72 -11.93 1.23 -0.42
N ILE A 73 -10.65 0.87 -0.34
CA ILE A 73 -10.05 -0.14 -1.23
C ILE A 73 -10.70 -1.50 -0.97
N GLY A 74 -10.73 -1.94 0.29
CA GLY A 74 -11.35 -3.21 0.68
C GLY A 74 -12.86 -3.24 0.40
N LEU A 75 -13.57 -2.15 0.65
CA LEU A 75 -15.02 -2.06 0.38
C LEU A 75 -15.32 -2.12 -1.11
N GLU A 76 -14.56 -1.43 -1.95
CA GLU A 76 -14.72 -1.55 -3.41
C GLU A 76 -14.30 -2.95 -3.90
N TRP A 77 -13.26 -3.56 -3.33
CA TRP A 77 -12.93 -4.95 -3.63
C TRP A 77 -14.08 -5.91 -3.29
N LEU A 78 -14.71 -5.76 -2.13
CA LEU A 78 -15.89 -6.54 -1.73
C LEU A 78 -17.08 -6.37 -2.69
N LYS A 79 -17.30 -5.17 -3.24
CA LYS A 79 -18.34 -4.92 -4.26
C LYS A 79 -18.08 -5.65 -5.56
N HIS A 80 -16.82 -5.81 -5.93
CA HIS A 80 -16.40 -6.46 -7.19
C HIS A 80 -16.14 -7.96 -7.05
N THR A 81 -16.38 -8.51 -5.88
CA THR A 81 -16.19 -9.94 -5.60
C THR A 81 -17.42 -10.52 -4.93
N SER A 82 -17.64 -11.84 -5.09
CA SER A 82 -18.70 -12.59 -4.44
C SER A 82 -18.12 -13.67 -3.54
N ASN A 83 -18.84 -14.03 -2.47
CA ASN A 83 -18.40 -15.05 -1.51
C ASN A 83 -17.01 -14.73 -0.90
N THR A 84 -16.76 -13.45 -0.65
CA THR A 84 -15.54 -12.95 -0.02
C THR A 84 -15.86 -12.28 1.30
N MET A 85 -14.94 -12.41 2.24
CA MET A 85 -14.93 -11.72 3.54
C MET A 85 -13.62 -10.98 3.69
N LEU A 86 -13.62 -9.89 4.45
CA LEU A 86 -12.45 -9.06 4.68
C LEU A 86 -12.22 -8.85 6.18
N LYS A 87 -10.96 -8.95 6.60
CA LYS A 87 -10.49 -8.40 7.87
C LYS A 87 -9.59 -7.22 7.55
N GLY A 88 -9.83 -6.08 8.16
CA GLY A 88 -8.96 -4.90 8.07
C GLY A 88 -8.15 -4.76 9.35
N LEU A 89 -6.84 -4.56 9.23
CA LEU A 89 -5.93 -4.35 10.35
C LEU A 89 -5.29 -2.97 10.25
N ASP A 90 -5.59 -2.08 11.19
CA ASP A 90 -5.06 -0.71 11.21
C ASP A 90 -4.53 -0.36 12.60
N ILE A 91 -3.49 0.48 12.67
CA ILE A 91 -2.96 0.95 13.96
C ILE A 91 -3.82 2.09 14.54
N SER A 92 -4.53 2.82 13.69
CA SER A 92 -5.32 4.00 14.06
C SER A 92 -6.77 3.63 14.43
N PRO A 93 -7.16 3.78 15.71
CA PRO A 93 -8.54 3.58 16.14
C PRO A 93 -9.53 4.52 15.43
N GLU A 94 -9.08 5.72 15.06
CA GLU A 94 -9.89 6.72 14.36
C GLU A 94 -10.16 6.27 12.93
N MET A 95 -9.17 5.72 12.22
CA MET A 95 -9.35 5.15 10.87
C MET A 95 -10.32 3.97 10.92
N ILE A 96 -10.21 3.10 11.93
CA ILE A 96 -11.14 1.99 12.12
C ILE A 96 -12.58 2.48 12.24
N LYS A 97 -12.85 3.49 13.08
CA LYS A 97 -14.21 4.07 13.20
C LYS A 97 -14.75 4.63 11.89
N ILE A 98 -13.86 5.24 11.09
CA ILE A 98 -14.22 5.75 9.76
C ILE A 98 -14.51 4.58 8.81
N ALA A 99 -13.68 3.55 8.81
CA ALA A 99 -13.86 2.37 7.97
C ALA A 99 -15.17 1.62 8.30
N GLU A 100 -15.50 1.48 9.59
CA GLU A 100 -16.78 0.89 10.05
C GLU A 100 -17.98 1.70 9.59
N ARG A 101 -17.93 3.05 9.73
CA ARG A 101 -18.96 3.94 9.19
C ARG A 101 -19.11 3.74 7.69
N ASN A 102 -18.01 3.73 6.95
CA ASN A 102 -18.02 3.56 5.50
C ASN A 102 -18.53 2.18 5.10
N ALA A 103 -18.20 1.11 5.84
CA ALA A 103 -18.76 -0.22 5.62
C ALA A 103 -20.28 -0.24 5.76
N THR A 104 -20.82 0.51 6.71
CA THR A 104 -22.27 0.70 6.90
C THR A 104 -22.90 1.46 5.72
N GLU A 105 -22.26 2.54 5.26
CA GLU A 105 -22.71 3.30 4.08
C GLU A 105 -22.74 2.41 2.81
N TYR A 106 -21.79 1.46 2.71
CA TYR A 106 -21.74 0.49 1.61
C TYR A 106 -22.70 -0.70 1.75
N SER A 107 -23.36 -0.85 2.92
CA SER A 107 -24.16 -2.04 3.25
C SER A 107 -23.32 -3.34 3.19
N LEU A 108 -22.08 -3.28 3.66
CA LEU A 108 -21.11 -4.39 3.67
C LEU A 108 -20.61 -4.75 5.07
N SER A 109 -21.25 -4.22 6.14
CA SER A 109 -20.84 -4.48 7.54
C SER A 109 -20.86 -5.96 7.92
N ASP A 110 -21.65 -6.78 7.24
CA ASP A 110 -21.72 -8.22 7.42
C ASP A 110 -20.55 -8.98 6.73
N ARG A 111 -19.81 -8.32 5.85
CA ARG A 111 -18.72 -8.91 5.07
C ARG A 111 -17.33 -8.41 5.47
N VAL A 112 -17.23 -7.42 6.35
CA VAL A 112 -15.96 -6.85 6.79
C VAL A 112 -15.92 -6.67 8.30
N GLU A 113 -14.75 -6.89 8.89
CA GLU A 113 -14.46 -6.59 10.29
C GLU A 113 -13.13 -5.87 10.37
N TYR A 114 -13.08 -4.75 11.10
CA TYR A 114 -11.86 -4.00 11.34
C TYR A 114 -11.33 -4.24 12.74
N ARG A 115 -10.01 -4.31 12.87
CA ARG A 115 -9.32 -4.57 14.14
C ARG A 115 -8.10 -3.66 14.28
N LYS A 116 -7.86 -3.17 15.52
CA LYS A 116 -6.61 -2.48 15.83
C LYS A 116 -5.46 -3.48 15.90
N GLY A 117 -4.33 -3.16 15.23
CA GLY A 117 -3.11 -3.94 15.27
C GLY A 117 -2.07 -3.47 14.27
N SER A 118 -0.83 -3.93 14.43
CA SER A 118 0.28 -3.66 13.52
C SER A 118 0.49 -4.78 12.53
N GLY A 119 0.93 -4.44 11.31
CA GLY A 119 1.35 -5.42 10.31
C GLY A 119 2.57 -6.24 10.73
N SER A 120 3.42 -5.71 11.64
CA SER A 120 4.58 -6.44 12.17
C SER A 120 4.24 -7.48 13.25
N GLU A 121 3.00 -7.47 13.75
CA GLU A 121 2.49 -8.44 14.73
C GLU A 121 0.99 -8.67 14.43
N ILE A 122 0.70 -9.48 13.42
CA ILE A 122 -0.66 -9.72 12.95
C ILE A 122 -1.40 -10.65 13.92
N PRO A 123 -2.50 -10.19 14.59
CA PRO A 123 -3.18 -10.93 15.65
C PRO A 123 -4.12 -12.02 15.12
N PHE A 124 -3.64 -12.85 14.22
CA PHE A 124 -4.34 -14.01 13.64
C PHE A 124 -3.39 -15.20 13.57
N ASP A 125 -3.97 -16.40 13.55
CA ASP A 125 -3.24 -17.66 13.50
C ASP A 125 -2.49 -17.84 12.19
N ASP A 126 -1.53 -18.78 12.19
CA ASP A 126 -0.84 -19.21 10.99
C ASP A 126 -1.82 -19.77 9.97
N SER A 127 -1.60 -19.50 8.70
CA SER A 127 -2.41 -20.03 7.61
C SER A 127 -3.92 -19.73 7.73
N TYR A 128 -4.26 -18.55 8.21
CA TYR A 128 -5.64 -18.13 8.45
C TYR A 128 -6.32 -17.58 7.20
N PHE A 129 -5.58 -16.86 6.34
CA PHE A 129 -6.12 -16.12 5.20
C PHE A 129 -5.87 -16.80 3.85
N ASP A 130 -6.84 -16.70 2.95
CA ASP A 130 -6.73 -17.11 1.55
C ASP A 130 -5.99 -16.07 0.72
N ALA A 131 -6.06 -14.79 1.12
CA ALA A 131 -5.40 -13.70 0.44
C ALA A 131 -5.04 -12.56 1.40
N LEU A 132 -4.12 -11.70 0.96
CA LEU A 132 -3.76 -10.48 1.67
C LEU A 132 -3.47 -9.37 0.66
N PHE A 133 -3.89 -8.15 0.98
CA PHE A 133 -3.46 -6.99 0.21
C PHE A 133 -3.25 -5.77 1.12
N THR A 134 -2.50 -4.81 0.60
CA THR A 134 -2.31 -3.50 1.22
C THR A 134 -2.11 -2.45 0.13
N TYR A 135 -2.53 -1.23 0.42
CA TYR A 135 -2.50 -0.14 -0.53
C TYR A 135 -2.02 1.14 0.17
N HIS A 136 -0.85 1.66 -0.26
CA HIS A 136 -0.22 2.85 0.31
C HIS A 136 0.08 2.76 1.83
N SER A 137 0.64 1.63 2.27
CA SER A 137 0.95 1.42 3.69
C SER A 137 2.42 1.02 3.94
N LEU A 138 3.10 0.40 2.94
CA LEU A 138 4.48 -0.10 3.11
C LEU A 138 5.46 1.00 3.53
N HIS A 139 5.30 2.22 3.03
CA HIS A 139 6.22 3.32 3.36
C HIS A 139 6.15 3.77 4.82
N GLU A 140 5.06 3.44 5.53
CA GLU A 140 4.85 3.72 6.95
C GLU A 140 5.37 2.61 7.87
N TRP A 141 5.65 1.39 7.35
CA TRP A 141 6.06 0.28 8.19
C TRP A 141 7.41 0.55 8.86
N SER A 142 7.42 0.55 10.20
CA SER A 142 8.63 0.69 11.00
C SER A 142 9.53 -0.55 10.92
N LYS A 143 8.93 -1.73 10.69
CA LYS A 143 9.58 -3.04 10.66
C LYS A 143 9.13 -3.84 9.42
N PRO A 144 9.53 -3.44 8.23
CA PRO A 144 9.05 -4.06 6.99
C PRO A 144 9.41 -5.55 6.88
N GLU A 145 10.60 -5.97 7.34
CA GLU A 145 11.00 -7.38 7.31
C GLU A 145 10.08 -8.25 8.18
N GLU A 146 9.74 -7.77 9.39
CA GLU A 146 8.81 -8.46 10.29
C GLU A 146 7.43 -8.53 9.64
N THR A 147 6.94 -7.43 9.05
CA THR A 147 5.64 -7.38 8.37
C THR A 147 5.58 -8.35 7.19
N PHE A 148 6.61 -8.41 6.34
CA PHE A 148 6.65 -9.39 5.25
C PHE A 148 6.63 -10.84 5.77
N ASN A 149 7.32 -11.14 6.87
CA ASN A 149 7.30 -12.48 7.47
C ASN A 149 5.93 -12.81 8.10
N GLU A 150 5.25 -11.84 8.70
CA GLU A 150 3.89 -11.99 9.21
C GLU A 150 2.87 -12.22 8.08
N ILE A 151 3.00 -11.49 6.95
CA ILE A 151 2.21 -11.72 5.75
C ILE A 151 2.34 -13.19 5.30
N GLU A 152 3.57 -13.70 5.23
CA GLU A 152 3.78 -15.10 4.87
C GLU A 152 3.17 -16.04 5.91
N ARG A 153 3.36 -15.77 7.21
CA ARG A 153 2.86 -16.62 8.29
C ARG A 153 1.35 -16.80 8.24
N VAL A 154 0.60 -15.71 8.12
CA VAL A 154 -0.86 -15.75 8.19
C VAL A 154 -1.53 -16.23 6.91
N LEU A 155 -0.84 -16.25 5.77
CA LEU A 155 -1.38 -16.78 4.53
C LEU A 155 -1.38 -18.31 4.55
N ARG A 156 -2.42 -18.92 4.00
CA ARG A 156 -2.45 -20.35 3.66
C ARG A 156 -1.48 -20.68 2.54
N VAL A 157 -1.05 -21.92 2.46
CA VAL A 157 -0.29 -22.41 1.29
C VAL A 157 -1.12 -22.18 0.03
N GLY A 158 -0.53 -21.55 -0.97
CA GLY A 158 -1.22 -21.08 -2.19
C GLY A 158 -1.96 -19.76 -2.03
N GLY A 159 -2.05 -19.21 -0.81
CA GLY A 159 -2.63 -17.91 -0.55
C GLY A 159 -1.84 -16.80 -1.25
N LYS A 160 -2.55 -15.83 -1.81
CA LYS A 160 -2.00 -14.77 -2.65
C LYS A 160 -1.85 -13.47 -1.88
N TYR A 161 -0.85 -12.69 -2.25
CA TYR A 161 -0.70 -11.35 -1.69
C TYR A 161 -0.38 -10.31 -2.77
N MET A 162 -0.80 -9.09 -2.50
CA MET A 162 -0.50 -7.91 -3.29
C MET A 162 -0.25 -6.71 -2.37
N ILE A 163 0.89 -6.06 -2.54
CA ILE A 163 1.27 -4.83 -1.84
C ILE A 163 1.49 -3.77 -2.89
N PHE A 164 0.70 -2.71 -2.87
CA PHE A 164 0.91 -1.56 -3.72
C PHE A 164 1.36 -0.37 -2.89
N ASP A 165 2.45 0.27 -3.31
CA ASP A 165 2.89 1.49 -2.67
C ASP A 165 3.48 2.48 -3.67
N LEU A 166 3.56 3.74 -3.25
CA LEU A 166 4.23 4.81 -3.99
C LEU A 166 5.72 4.49 -4.15
N ARG A 167 6.37 5.21 -5.05
CA ARG A 167 7.83 5.21 -5.22
C ARG A 167 8.33 6.63 -5.07
N ARG A 168 9.49 6.82 -4.40
CA ARG A 168 10.07 8.17 -4.33
C ARG A 168 10.86 8.57 -5.58
N ASP A 169 11.21 7.60 -6.43
CA ASP A 169 11.91 7.81 -7.71
C ASP A 169 10.98 8.04 -8.90
N ILE A 170 9.72 8.45 -8.66
CA ILE A 170 8.79 8.86 -9.71
C ILE A 170 9.29 10.12 -10.42
N PHE A 171 8.98 10.23 -11.71
CA PHE A 171 9.37 11.40 -12.49
C PHE A 171 8.77 12.68 -11.91
N PRO A 172 9.54 13.80 -11.85
CA PRO A 172 9.07 15.07 -11.28
C PRO A 172 7.75 15.56 -11.87
N ILE A 173 7.53 15.34 -13.17
CA ILE A 173 6.27 15.72 -13.82
C ILE A 173 5.07 14.93 -13.27
N ILE A 174 5.25 13.63 -12.99
CA ILE A 174 4.21 12.80 -12.39
C ILE A 174 3.93 13.23 -10.97
N LYS A 175 4.99 13.49 -10.17
CA LYS A 175 4.85 14.03 -8.81
C LYS A 175 4.08 15.35 -8.81
N SER A 176 4.42 16.28 -9.71
CA SER A 176 3.72 17.56 -9.85
C SER A 176 2.25 17.37 -10.22
N LEU A 177 1.94 16.45 -11.13
CA LEU A 177 0.57 16.15 -11.52
C LEU A 177 -0.23 15.52 -10.37
N MET A 178 0.37 14.61 -9.62
CA MET A 178 -0.24 14.03 -8.40
C MET A 178 -0.59 15.13 -7.40
N LEU A 179 0.35 16.00 -7.08
CA LEU A 179 0.13 17.11 -6.13
C LEU A 179 -0.95 18.08 -6.62
N PHE A 180 -0.95 18.41 -7.92
CA PHE A 180 -1.96 19.29 -8.50
C PHE A 180 -3.38 18.71 -8.38
N ASN A 181 -3.53 17.40 -8.58
CA ASN A 181 -4.84 16.72 -8.50
C ASN A 181 -5.24 16.33 -7.06
N THR A 182 -4.33 16.46 -6.09
CA THR A 182 -4.63 16.10 -4.69
C THR A 182 -5.45 17.20 -4.02
N LEU A 183 -6.64 16.83 -3.58
CA LEU A 183 -7.59 17.70 -2.89
C LEU A 183 -8.23 16.94 -1.72
N PRO A 184 -8.51 17.63 -0.58
CA PRO A 184 -8.23 19.06 -0.36
C PRO A 184 -6.73 19.35 -0.28
N GLU A 185 -6.35 20.62 -0.49
CA GLU A 185 -4.91 20.99 -0.62
C GLU A 185 -4.12 20.75 0.66
N GLU A 186 -4.77 20.78 1.79
CA GLU A 186 -4.21 20.56 3.12
C GLU A 186 -3.56 19.18 3.28
N ILE A 187 -3.93 18.19 2.45
CA ILE A 187 -3.34 16.84 2.48
C ILE A 187 -2.02 16.74 1.66
N ARG A 188 -1.71 17.74 0.82
CA ARG A 188 -0.51 17.72 -0.04
C ARG A 188 0.82 17.54 0.73
N PRO A 189 1.02 18.18 1.91
CA PRO A 189 2.23 17.92 2.70
C PRO A 189 2.38 16.45 3.11
N LYS A 190 1.27 15.78 3.49
CA LYS A 190 1.27 14.35 3.82
C LYS A 190 1.64 13.51 2.59
N LEU A 191 1.07 13.80 1.41
CA LEU A 191 1.45 13.11 0.17
C LEU A 191 2.94 13.28 -0.16
N ILE A 192 3.50 14.48 0.06
CA ILE A 192 4.95 14.72 -0.14
C ILE A 192 5.76 13.87 0.85
N ALA A 193 5.36 13.82 2.12
CA ALA A 193 5.99 12.99 3.15
C ALA A 193 5.95 11.51 2.75
N SER A 194 4.78 11.00 2.38
CA SER A 194 4.59 9.61 1.94
C SER A 194 5.44 9.26 0.71
N ILE A 195 5.53 10.14 -0.30
CA ILE A 195 6.43 9.94 -1.45
C ILE A 195 7.90 9.88 -0.99
N ASN A 196 8.33 10.77 -0.08
CA ASN A 196 9.70 10.80 0.41
C ASN A 196 10.04 9.59 1.29
N ALA A 197 9.05 9.03 1.99
CA ALA A 197 9.17 7.82 2.81
C ALA A 197 9.09 6.54 1.99
N SER A 198 8.57 6.61 0.77
CA SER A 198 8.39 5.43 -0.09
C SER A 198 9.73 4.83 -0.51
N TYR A 199 9.73 3.53 -0.69
CA TYR A 199 10.89 2.76 -1.14
C TYR A 199 11.10 2.86 -2.66
N VAL A 200 12.34 2.63 -3.09
CA VAL A 200 12.65 2.30 -4.48
C VAL A 200 12.80 0.79 -4.64
N GLU A 201 12.69 0.29 -5.86
CA GLU A 201 12.69 -1.16 -6.14
C GLU A 201 13.88 -1.89 -5.52
N VAL A 202 15.09 -1.36 -5.63
CA VAL A 202 16.30 -2.02 -5.12
C VAL A 202 16.30 -2.17 -3.60
N GLU A 203 15.69 -1.23 -2.89
CA GLU A 203 15.55 -1.31 -1.43
C GLU A 203 14.53 -2.38 -1.04
N VAL A 204 13.39 -2.43 -1.72
CA VAL A 204 12.39 -3.49 -1.51
C VAL A 204 12.97 -4.86 -1.81
N GLN A 205 13.73 -5.01 -2.91
CA GLN A 205 14.44 -6.26 -3.21
C GLN A 205 15.42 -6.65 -2.10
N THR A 206 16.10 -5.68 -1.50
CA THR A 206 17.06 -5.94 -0.42
C THR A 206 16.34 -6.41 0.85
N ILE A 207 15.22 -5.78 1.20
CA ILE A 207 14.37 -6.19 2.32
C ILE A 207 13.83 -7.60 2.09
N LEU A 208 13.20 -7.84 0.94
CA LEU A 208 12.58 -9.13 0.62
C LEU A 208 13.55 -10.31 0.67
N LYS A 209 14.82 -10.11 0.25
CA LYS A 209 15.86 -11.15 0.34
C LYS A 209 16.11 -11.65 1.76
N GLN A 210 15.75 -10.87 2.77
CA GLN A 210 15.90 -11.22 4.19
C GLN A 210 14.63 -11.82 4.79
N THR A 211 13.58 -12.01 3.98
CA THR A 211 12.27 -12.49 4.40
C THR A 211 11.88 -13.80 3.72
N ARG A 212 10.80 -14.40 4.19
CA ARG A 212 10.22 -15.61 3.59
C ARG A 212 9.54 -15.35 2.25
N LEU A 213 9.33 -14.07 1.87
CA LEU A 213 8.74 -13.65 0.60
C LEU A 213 9.81 -13.23 -0.43
N CYS A 214 11.02 -13.78 -0.34
CA CYS A 214 12.15 -13.45 -1.22
C CYS A 214 11.90 -13.69 -2.72
N ASP A 215 10.93 -14.52 -3.07
CA ASP A 215 10.52 -14.83 -4.45
C ASP A 215 9.42 -13.91 -4.99
N SER A 216 9.10 -12.81 -4.28
CA SER A 216 8.09 -11.83 -4.72
C SER A 216 8.44 -11.24 -6.09
N ILE A 217 7.42 -11.02 -6.89
CA ILE A 217 7.51 -10.28 -8.15
C ILE A 217 7.29 -8.80 -7.85
N ILE A 218 8.15 -7.93 -8.37
CA ILE A 218 8.01 -6.48 -8.28
C ILE A 218 7.75 -5.91 -9.67
N GLU A 219 6.63 -5.22 -9.83
CA GLU A 219 6.23 -4.54 -11.07
C GLU A 219 6.07 -3.04 -10.79
N LYS A 220 6.68 -2.21 -11.63
CA LYS A 220 6.59 -0.75 -11.49
C LYS A 220 5.59 -0.16 -12.45
N ASN A 221 4.86 0.86 -11.99
CA ASN A 221 4.08 1.74 -12.86
C ASN A 221 4.53 3.21 -12.70
N SER A 222 3.78 4.14 -13.27
CA SER A 222 4.13 5.57 -13.25
C SER A 222 4.14 6.20 -11.85
N THR A 223 3.37 5.69 -10.91
CA THR A 223 3.16 6.28 -9.58
C THR A 223 3.71 5.42 -8.44
N GLY A 224 3.85 4.11 -8.64
CA GLY A 224 4.18 3.20 -7.58
C GLY A 224 4.78 1.89 -8.05
N MET A 225 4.78 0.91 -7.16
CA MET A 225 5.16 -0.47 -7.45
C MET A 225 4.16 -1.44 -6.81
N VAL A 226 3.98 -2.57 -7.46
CA VAL A 226 3.23 -3.72 -6.99
C VAL A 226 4.22 -4.82 -6.61
N ILE A 227 4.15 -5.29 -5.38
CA ILE A 227 4.87 -6.47 -4.90
C ILE A 227 3.84 -7.57 -4.74
N SER A 228 4.02 -8.69 -5.39
CA SER A 228 3.01 -9.75 -5.39
C SER A 228 3.62 -11.14 -5.45
N GLY A 229 2.82 -12.12 -5.03
CA GLY A 229 3.19 -13.52 -5.04
C GLY A 229 2.15 -14.42 -4.40
N SER A 230 2.59 -15.63 -4.07
CA SER A 230 1.79 -16.59 -3.30
C SER A 230 2.70 -17.34 -2.31
N LYS A 231 2.13 -17.69 -1.15
CA LYS A 231 2.83 -18.58 -0.20
C LYS A 231 3.03 -19.94 -0.82
N ARG A 232 4.28 -20.41 -0.88
CA ARG A 232 4.61 -21.68 -1.55
C ARG A 232 4.64 -22.89 -0.64
N ARG A 233 5.01 -22.74 0.62
CA ARG A 233 5.04 -23.81 1.66
C ARG A 233 5.15 -23.22 3.07
#